data_861f9dfdbf4cbf83e7b906ffa087eb14
#
_entry.id   861f9dfdbf4cbf83e7b906ffa087eb14
#
_cell.length_a   1.000
_cell.length_b   1.000
_cell.length_c   1.000
_cell.angle_alpha   90.00
_cell.angle_beta   90.00
_cell.angle_gamma   90.00
#
_symmetry.space_group_name_H-M   'P 1'
#
loop_
_entity.id
_entity.type
_entity.pdbx_description
1 polymer ?
#
loop_
_entity_poly.entity_id
_entity_poly.type
_entity_poly.pdbx_seq_one_letter_code
_entity_poly.pdbx_strand_id
1 'polypeptide(L)'
;NGAVLGVAADLLGSTSVNLVGTGFHEGFYDAVDNPDSRILAVGGICEDAIGGMMAGLSAFGKHIGVSSSYGAFISAMEHTAARLHGIGEQNKVMHFGGNYNTWILINAHAGLKTGEDGPTHADPQCLQLIQENFPPGILITLTPWEPGEIWPLLAAGLKQRPAILSPFVTRPNELIMDRVKLGIAPATEAAKGVYALRKADPNQPLDGSIILQESG
;
A
#
# COMPACT_ATOMS: atom_id res chain seq x y z
N ASN A 1 -20.81 -0.46 9.62
CA ASN A 1 -19.43 -0.52 10.08
C ASN A 1 -18.56 -0.96 8.92
N GLY A 2 -17.91 -0.01 8.23
CA GLY A 2 -16.93 -0.33 7.20
C GLY A 2 -15.77 -1.08 7.84
N ALA A 3 -15.61 -2.37 7.54
CA ALA A 3 -14.50 -3.17 8.02
C ALA A 3 -13.38 -3.15 7.01
N VAL A 4 -12.16 -3.10 7.50
CA VAL A 4 -10.97 -3.43 6.71
C VAL A 4 -10.86 -4.94 6.70
N LEU A 5 -10.74 -5.55 5.52
CA LEU A 5 -10.58 -6.99 5.34
C LEU A 5 -9.31 -7.24 4.55
N GLY A 6 -8.48 -8.17 5.00
CA GLY A 6 -7.15 -8.43 4.45
C GLY A 6 -7.01 -9.82 3.87
N VAL A 7 -6.18 -9.94 2.83
CA VAL A 7 -5.79 -11.19 2.19
C VAL A 7 -4.37 -11.08 1.62
N ALA A 8 -3.64 -12.18 1.61
CA ALA A 8 -2.36 -12.29 0.90
C ALA A 8 -2.19 -13.69 0.33
N ALA A 9 -1.40 -13.82 -0.73
CA ALA A 9 -1.10 -15.07 -1.41
C ALA A 9 -0.08 -15.89 -0.61
N ASP A 10 -0.50 -16.54 0.48
CA ASP A 10 0.35 -17.28 1.42
C ASP A 10 1.45 -16.42 2.10
N LEU A 11 1.25 -15.12 2.11
CA LEU A 11 2.25 -14.13 2.53
C LEU A 11 1.76 -13.24 3.68
N LEU A 12 0.77 -13.69 4.47
CA LEU A 12 0.14 -12.87 5.52
C LEU A 12 1.15 -12.28 6.50
N GLY A 13 2.05 -13.11 7.02
CA GLY A 13 3.06 -12.68 7.99
C GLY A 13 4.15 -11.81 7.36
N SER A 14 4.68 -12.22 6.21
CA SER A 14 5.79 -11.53 5.55
C SER A 14 5.41 -10.18 4.92
N THR A 15 4.14 -9.96 4.64
CA THR A 15 3.61 -8.67 4.15
C THR A 15 2.90 -7.87 5.26
N SER A 16 2.88 -8.39 6.48
CA SER A 16 2.19 -7.80 7.64
C SER A 16 0.67 -7.60 7.45
N VAL A 17 0.05 -8.22 6.47
CA VAL A 17 -1.41 -8.16 6.27
C VAL A 17 -2.17 -8.84 7.41
N ASN A 18 -1.56 -9.82 8.08
CA ASN A 18 -2.11 -10.42 9.30
C ASN A 18 -2.45 -9.39 10.38
N LEU A 19 -1.77 -8.24 10.42
CA LEU A 19 -2.04 -7.17 11.39
C LEU A 19 -3.41 -6.52 11.21
N VAL A 20 -4.05 -6.66 10.04
CA VAL A 20 -5.44 -6.24 9.81
C VAL A 20 -6.41 -6.97 10.76
N GLY A 21 -6.06 -8.20 11.15
CA GLY A 21 -6.83 -9.00 12.11
C GLY A 21 -6.60 -8.66 13.59
N THR A 22 -5.67 -7.75 13.91
CA THR A 22 -5.33 -7.42 15.29
C THR A 22 -6.54 -6.89 16.06
N GLY A 23 -6.86 -7.53 17.19
CA GLY A 23 -8.02 -7.17 18.01
C GLY A 23 -9.36 -7.78 17.55
N PHE A 24 -9.34 -8.59 16.50
CA PHE A 24 -10.47 -9.38 16.04
C PHE A 24 -10.24 -10.89 16.29
N HIS A 25 -11.21 -11.73 15.94
CA HIS A 25 -11.09 -13.16 16.10
C HIS A 25 -9.99 -13.72 15.18
N GLU A 26 -9.14 -14.57 15.74
CA GLU A 26 -8.02 -15.18 15.02
C GLU A 26 -8.49 -16.16 13.94
N GLY A 27 -7.62 -16.44 12.98
CA GLY A 27 -7.90 -17.35 11.86
C GLY A 27 -8.54 -16.64 10.68
N PHE A 28 -9.01 -17.44 9.73
CA PHE A 28 -9.66 -16.91 8.52
C PHE A 28 -11.15 -16.68 8.73
N TYR A 29 -11.67 -15.72 8.01
CA TYR A 29 -13.10 -15.44 7.98
C TYR A 29 -13.89 -16.63 7.43
N ASP A 30 -14.91 -17.01 8.14
CA ASP A 30 -15.97 -17.89 7.70
C ASP A 30 -17.32 -17.33 8.15
N ALA A 31 -18.30 -17.34 7.26
CA ALA A 31 -19.59 -16.73 7.55
C ALA A 31 -20.39 -17.42 8.66
N VAL A 32 -20.08 -18.67 8.96
CA VAL A 32 -20.75 -19.50 9.98
C VAL A 32 -19.86 -19.66 11.20
N ASP A 33 -18.61 -20.11 10.98
CA ASP A 33 -17.75 -20.56 12.06
C ASP A 33 -16.84 -19.44 12.60
N ASN A 34 -16.53 -18.41 11.79
CA ASN A 34 -15.64 -17.30 12.19
C ASN A 34 -16.00 -15.94 11.53
N PRO A 35 -17.22 -15.42 11.76
CA PRO A 35 -17.70 -14.20 11.11
C PRO A 35 -16.99 -12.91 11.60
N ASP A 36 -16.31 -12.97 12.72
CA ASP A 36 -15.63 -11.84 13.34
C ASP A 36 -14.18 -11.68 12.89
N SER A 37 -13.63 -12.63 12.14
CA SER A 37 -12.30 -12.48 11.56
C SER A 37 -12.25 -11.39 10.49
N ARG A 38 -11.06 -10.80 10.32
CA ARG A 38 -10.77 -9.78 9.30
C ARG A 38 -9.84 -10.28 8.21
N ILE A 39 -9.45 -11.54 8.26
CA ILE A 39 -8.52 -12.16 7.32
C ILE A 39 -9.28 -13.15 6.43
N LEU A 40 -9.18 -12.95 5.13
CA LEU A 40 -9.78 -13.82 4.13
C LEU A 40 -8.76 -14.85 3.63
N ALA A 41 -9.24 -16.01 3.22
CA ALA A 41 -8.44 -17.04 2.58
C ALA A 41 -8.87 -17.23 1.12
N VAL A 42 -7.90 -17.42 0.23
CA VAL A 42 -8.14 -17.77 -1.19
C VAL A 42 -7.79 -19.22 -1.50
N GLY A 43 -7.35 -19.97 -0.49
CA GLY A 43 -7.03 -21.39 -0.64
C GLY A 43 -5.68 -21.70 -1.29
N GLY A 44 -4.83 -20.69 -1.54
CA GLY A 44 -3.50 -20.89 -2.12
C GLY A 44 -2.86 -19.60 -2.62
N ILE A 45 -1.78 -19.76 -3.40
CA ILE A 45 -1.06 -18.65 -4.04
C ILE A 45 -1.76 -18.34 -5.36
N CYS A 46 -2.58 -17.29 -5.38
CA CYS A 46 -3.31 -16.88 -6.57
C CYS A 46 -3.63 -15.38 -6.50
N GLU A 47 -2.74 -14.56 -7.01
CA GLU A 47 -2.86 -13.10 -7.01
C GLU A 47 -4.08 -12.62 -7.81
N ASP A 48 -4.43 -13.28 -8.92
CA ASP A 48 -5.61 -12.94 -9.71
C ASP A 48 -6.91 -13.12 -8.89
N ALA A 49 -7.03 -14.21 -8.15
CA ALA A 49 -8.20 -14.45 -7.29
C ALA A 49 -8.29 -13.40 -6.17
N ILE A 50 -7.14 -13.06 -5.55
CA ILE A 50 -7.03 -12.00 -4.54
C ILE A 50 -7.47 -10.67 -5.14
N GLY A 51 -6.97 -10.33 -6.32
CA GLY A 51 -7.35 -9.12 -7.04
C GLY A 51 -8.85 -9.04 -7.29
N GLY A 52 -9.44 -10.12 -7.78
CA GLY A 52 -10.89 -10.21 -8.02
C GLY A 52 -11.72 -10.04 -6.74
N MET A 53 -11.32 -10.71 -5.65
CA MET A 53 -11.98 -10.58 -4.35
C MET A 53 -11.92 -9.14 -3.83
N MET A 54 -10.74 -8.51 -3.85
CA MET A 54 -10.57 -7.17 -3.29
C MET A 54 -11.24 -6.10 -4.13
N ALA A 55 -11.21 -6.23 -5.45
CA ALA A 55 -11.97 -5.35 -6.34
C ALA A 55 -13.47 -5.42 -6.05
N GLY A 56 -14.03 -6.64 -5.96
CA GLY A 56 -15.45 -6.83 -5.66
C GLY A 56 -15.86 -6.33 -4.28
N LEU A 57 -15.05 -6.64 -3.26
CA LEU A 57 -15.29 -6.24 -1.88
C LEU A 57 -15.26 -4.71 -1.71
N SER A 58 -14.25 -4.06 -2.29
CA SER A 58 -14.13 -2.61 -2.22
C SER A 58 -15.21 -1.91 -3.05
N ALA A 59 -15.48 -2.38 -4.27
CA ALA A 59 -16.53 -1.82 -5.13
C ALA A 59 -17.92 -1.89 -4.50
N PHE A 60 -18.19 -2.90 -3.66
CA PHE A 60 -19.43 -2.99 -2.89
C PHE A 60 -19.64 -1.81 -1.93
N GLY A 61 -18.56 -1.14 -1.51
CA GLY A 61 -18.59 0.15 -0.83
C GLY A 61 -18.84 0.12 0.68
N LYS A 62 -18.89 -1.06 1.29
CA LYS A 62 -19.05 -1.22 2.75
C LYS A 62 -17.75 -1.63 3.45
N HIS A 63 -16.73 -1.98 2.69
CA HIS A 63 -15.46 -2.47 3.19
C HIS A 63 -14.30 -1.80 2.46
N ILE A 64 -13.13 -1.82 3.08
CA ILE A 64 -11.86 -1.51 2.45
C ILE A 64 -11.13 -2.85 2.31
N GLY A 65 -10.92 -3.30 1.08
CA GLY A 65 -10.09 -4.45 0.79
C GLY A 65 -8.61 -4.11 0.95
N VAL A 66 -7.86 -4.99 1.61
CA VAL A 66 -6.40 -4.89 1.73
C VAL A 66 -5.80 -6.17 1.18
N SER A 67 -5.02 -6.05 0.13
CA SER A 67 -4.25 -7.17 -0.41
C SER A 67 -2.78 -6.86 -0.44
N SER A 68 -1.98 -7.91 -0.43
CA SER A 68 -0.54 -7.78 -0.61
C SER A 68 0.03 -8.96 -1.38
N SER A 69 1.05 -8.66 -2.16
CA SER A 69 2.00 -9.62 -2.71
C SER A 69 3.38 -8.98 -2.82
N TYR A 70 4.36 -9.75 -3.24
CA TYR A 70 5.69 -9.24 -3.52
C TYR A 70 5.76 -8.56 -4.89
N GLY A 71 6.67 -7.61 -5.05
CA GLY A 71 6.83 -6.84 -6.28
C GLY A 71 6.88 -7.70 -7.55
N ALA A 72 7.57 -8.84 -7.50
CA ALA A 72 7.66 -9.76 -8.64
C ALA A 72 6.32 -10.33 -9.12
N PHE A 73 5.30 -10.38 -8.26
CA PHE A 73 3.99 -10.99 -8.56
C PHE A 73 2.86 -9.97 -8.66
N ILE A 74 3.13 -8.70 -8.41
CA ILE A 74 2.11 -7.66 -8.34
C ILE A 74 1.36 -7.44 -9.65
N SER A 75 1.99 -7.75 -10.78
CA SER A 75 1.39 -7.61 -12.12
C SER A 75 0.10 -8.42 -12.29
N ALA A 76 -0.04 -9.55 -11.61
CA ALA A 76 -1.26 -10.36 -11.65
C ALA A 76 -2.45 -9.66 -10.96
N MET A 77 -2.20 -8.88 -9.91
CA MET A 77 -3.24 -8.05 -9.27
C MET A 77 -3.42 -6.69 -9.96
N GLU A 78 -2.37 -6.15 -10.56
CA GLU A 78 -2.38 -4.83 -11.20
C GLU A 78 -3.43 -4.75 -12.31
N HIS A 79 -3.52 -5.76 -13.16
CA HIS A 79 -4.52 -5.82 -14.22
C HIS A 79 -5.96 -5.69 -13.65
N THR A 80 -6.28 -6.42 -12.60
CA THR A 80 -7.58 -6.34 -11.94
C THR A 80 -7.80 -4.99 -11.27
N ALA A 81 -6.77 -4.46 -10.61
CA ALA A 81 -6.82 -3.17 -9.95
C ALA A 81 -7.06 -2.04 -10.97
N ALA A 82 -6.31 -2.02 -12.07
CA ALA A 82 -6.44 -0.99 -13.10
C ALA A 82 -7.76 -1.10 -13.88
N ARG A 83 -8.09 -2.30 -14.37
CA ARG A 83 -9.19 -2.51 -15.33
C ARG A 83 -10.54 -2.69 -14.66
N LEU A 84 -10.63 -3.56 -13.68
CA LEU A 84 -11.92 -3.81 -13.03
C LEU A 84 -12.23 -2.76 -11.98
N HIS A 85 -11.32 -2.51 -11.05
CA HIS A 85 -11.59 -1.61 -9.95
C HIS A 85 -11.41 -0.15 -10.34
N GLY A 86 -10.24 0.24 -10.84
CA GLY A 86 -9.93 1.64 -11.15
C GLY A 86 -10.86 2.24 -12.20
N ILE A 87 -11.01 1.60 -13.36
CA ILE A 87 -11.92 2.08 -14.43
C ILE A 87 -13.38 1.97 -13.97
N GLY A 88 -13.75 0.89 -13.27
CA GLY A 88 -15.10 0.71 -12.74
C GLY A 88 -15.50 1.83 -11.77
N GLU A 89 -14.64 2.16 -10.82
CA GLU A 89 -14.87 3.24 -9.86
C GLU A 89 -14.89 4.61 -10.55
N GLN A 90 -14.02 4.86 -11.52
CA GLN A 90 -14.02 6.09 -12.31
C GLN A 90 -15.36 6.26 -13.05
N ASN A 91 -15.81 5.21 -13.73
CA ASN A 91 -17.09 5.21 -14.43
C ASN A 91 -18.28 5.43 -13.47
N LYS A 92 -18.28 4.77 -12.31
CA LYS A 92 -19.30 4.97 -11.27
C LYS A 92 -19.37 6.42 -10.84
N VAL A 93 -18.24 7.05 -10.52
CA VAL A 93 -18.21 8.44 -10.06
C VAL A 93 -18.62 9.41 -11.18
N MET A 94 -18.24 9.15 -12.43
CA MET A 94 -18.65 9.97 -13.57
C MET A 94 -20.17 9.95 -13.80
N HIS A 95 -20.84 8.82 -13.62
CA HIS A 95 -22.27 8.67 -13.89
C HIS A 95 -23.18 8.94 -12.69
N PHE A 96 -22.72 8.60 -11.50
CA PHE A 96 -23.54 8.64 -10.28
C PHE A 96 -23.03 9.65 -9.23
N GLY A 97 -21.84 10.21 -9.46
CA GLY A 97 -21.17 11.06 -8.46
C GLY A 97 -20.64 10.29 -7.27
N GLY A 98 -20.28 11.02 -6.21
CA GLY A 98 -19.74 10.45 -4.98
C GLY A 98 -18.23 10.31 -4.97
N ASN A 99 -17.73 9.43 -4.12
CA ASN A 99 -16.31 9.17 -3.95
C ASN A 99 -15.96 7.77 -4.44
N TYR A 100 -14.69 7.57 -4.72
CA TYR A 100 -14.17 6.23 -4.97
C TYR A 100 -14.24 5.35 -3.71
N ASN A 101 -14.47 4.07 -3.92
CA ASN A 101 -14.31 3.05 -2.90
C ASN A 101 -12.86 2.54 -2.95
N THR A 102 -12.12 2.73 -1.88
CA THR A 102 -10.69 2.47 -1.86
C THR A 102 -10.38 0.98 -1.68
N TRP A 103 -9.45 0.49 -2.48
CA TRP A 103 -8.72 -0.75 -2.27
C TRP A 103 -7.26 -0.43 -1.94
N ILE A 104 -6.72 -1.01 -0.87
CA ILE A 104 -5.31 -0.86 -0.48
C ILE A 104 -4.54 -2.05 -1.06
N LEU A 105 -3.63 -1.77 -1.99
CA LEU A 105 -2.78 -2.74 -2.67
C LEU A 105 -1.34 -2.59 -2.20
N ILE A 106 -0.90 -3.43 -1.26
CA ILE A 106 0.42 -3.37 -0.67
C ILE A 106 1.42 -4.10 -1.55
N ASN A 107 2.50 -3.41 -1.92
CA ASN A 107 3.63 -3.97 -2.64
C ASN A 107 4.77 -4.20 -1.67
N ALA A 108 5.00 -5.44 -1.28
CA ALA A 108 6.13 -5.84 -0.48
C ALA A 108 7.34 -6.16 -1.36
N HIS A 109 8.53 -6.22 -0.78
CA HIS A 109 9.79 -6.37 -1.54
C HIS A 109 10.02 -5.24 -2.57
N ALA A 110 9.49 -4.08 -2.32
CA ALA A 110 9.81 -2.91 -3.13
C ALA A 110 11.23 -2.43 -2.85
N GLY A 111 11.94 -2.03 -3.89
CA GLY A 111 13.31 -1.56 -3.79
C GLY A 111 14.35 -2.67 -3.64
N LEU A 112 15.55 -2.29 -3.20
CA LEU A 112 16.72 -3.17 -3.16
C LEU A 112 16.81 -4.06 -1.93
N LYS A 113 16.03 -3.78 -0.89
CA LYS A 113 16.05 -4.55 0.37
C LYS A 113 15.09 -5.74 0.28
N THR A 114 15.60 -6.84 -0.24
CA THR A 114 14.81 -8.04 -0.55
C THR A 114 14.65 -9.02 0.61
N GLY A 115 15.43 -8.87 1.68
CA GLY A 115 15.40 -9.80 2.81
C GLY A 115 15.89 -11.20 2.44
N GLU A 116 15.38 -12.19 3.18
CA GLU A 116 15.77 -13.61 3.04
C GLU A 116 15.33 -14.28 1.73
N ASP A 117 14.26 -13.77 1.12
CA ASP A 117 13.72 -14.31 -0.14
C ASP A 117 14.60 -13.94 -1.36
N GLY A 118 15.46 -12.95 -1.20
CA GLY A 118 16.40 -12.54 -2.23
C GLY A 118 15.75 -11.86 -3.45
N PRO A 119 16.51 -11.68 -4.55
CA PRO A 119 16.07 -10.89 -5.70
C PRO A 119 14.97 -11.57 -6.55
N THR A 120 14.70 -12.85 -6.34
CA THR A 120 13.66 -13.57 -7.11
C THR A 120 12.24 -13.11 -6.78
N HIS A 121 12.04 -12.42 -5.67
CA HIS A 121 10.76 -11.94 -5.18
C HIS A 121 10.63 -10.41 -5.24
N ALA A 122 11.69 -9.73 -5.63
CA ALA A 122 11.73 -8.28 -5.80
C ALA A 122 11.57 -7.90 -7.28
N ASP A 123 10.87 -6.81 -7.53
CA ASP A 123 10.83 -6.17 -8.83
C ASP A 123 11.08 -4.67 -8.66
N PRO A 124 12.23 -4.17 -9.11
CA PRO A 124 12.55 -2.75 -9.02
C PRO A 124 11.66 -1.87 -9.93
N GLN A 125 10.92 -2.46 -10.86
CA GLN A 125 10.04 -1.76 -11.80
C GLN A 125 8.58 -1.75 -11.37
N CYS A 126 8.20 -2.44 -10.30
CA CYS A 126 6.79 -2.55 -9.89
C CYS A 126 6.13 -1.19 -9.61
N LEU A 127 6.88 -0.18 -9.17
CA LEU A 127 6.36 1.17 -8.99
C LEU A 127 6.00 1.81 -10.33
N GLN A 128 6.86 1.71 -11.33
CA GLN A 128 6.61 2.23 -12.68
C GLN A 128 5.43 1.51 -13.33
N LEU A 129 5.38 0.18 -13.24
CA LEU A 129 4.27 -0.63 -13.73
C LEU A 129 2.93 -0.10 -13.22
N ILE A 130 2.81 0.11 -11.92
CA ILE A 130 1.59 0.61 -11.31
C ILE A 130 1.30 2.05 -11.72
N GLN A 131 2.28 2.94 -11.69
CA GLN A 131 2.06 4.36 -12.01
C GLN A 131 1.66 4.61 -13.46
N GLU A 132 2.17 3.82 -14.40
CA GLU A 132 1.94 4.03 -15.83
C GLU A 132 0.64 3.39 -16.35
N ASN A 133 0.12 2.35 -15.67
CA ASN A 133 -1.04 1.61 -16.15
C ASN A 133 -2.38 2.12 -15.63
N PHE A 134 -2.39 3.08 -14.71
CA PHE A 134 -3.61 3.62 -14.13
C PHE A 134 -3.97 4.98 -14.71
N PRO A 135 -5.27 5.25 -14.94
CA PRO A 135 -5.71 6.59 -15.29
C PRO A 135 -5.34 7.61 -14.20
N PRO A 136 -5.02 8.87 -14.58
CA PRO A 136 -4.71 9.91 -13.61
C PRO A 136 -5.82 10.11 -12.57
N GLY A 137 -5.41 10.28 -11.31
CA GLY A 137 -6.31 10.65 -10.21
C GLY A 137 -7.04 9.50 -9.53
N ILE A 138 -6.90 8.25 -9.97
CA ILE A 138 -7.53 7.10 -9.32
C ILE A 138 -6.59 6.30 -8.43
N LEU A 139 -5.28 6.43 -8.64
CA LEU A 139 -4.24 5.76 -7.87
C LEU A 139 -3.40 6.78 -7.09
N ILE A 140 -3.07 6.43 -5.86
CA ILE A 140 -2.01 7.08 -5.09
C ILE A 140 -0.99 6.02 -4.68
N THR A 141 0.26 6.20 -5.06
CA THR A 141 1.39 5.40 -4.59
C THR A 141 2.03 6.05 -3.38
N LEU A 142 2.40 5.25 -2.39
CA LEU A 142 3.09 5.71 -1.19
C LEU A 142 4.45 5.03 -1.13
N THR A 143 5.51 5.82 -1.13
CA THR A 143 6.90 5.35 -1.08
C THR A 143 7.57 5.89 0.18
N PRO A 144 7.31 5.30 1.37
CA PRO A 144 7.90 5.76 2.61
C PRO A 144 9.42 5.59 2.57
N TRP A 145 10.15 6.58 3.01
CA TRP A 145 11.60 6.50 3.14
C TRP A 145 12.03 5.59 4.31
N GLU A 146 11.24 5.56 5.39
CA GLU A 146 11.46 4.66 6.53
C GLU A 146 10.11 4.34 7.21
N PRO A 147 10.03 3.30 8.08
CA PRO A 147 8.76 2.81 8.62
C PRO A 147 7.93 3.86 9.37
N GLY A 148 8.55 4.86 9.98
CA GLY A 148 7.83 5.93 10.68
C GLY A 148 6.92 6.77 9.78
N GLU A 149 7.15 6.76 8.46
CA GLU A 149 6.32 7.49 7.50
C GLU A 149 5.06 6.75 7.06
N ILE A 150 4.97 5.44 7.30
CA ILE A 150 3.86 4.62 6.80
C ILE A 150 2.51 5.16 7.29
N TRP A 151 2.36 5.43 8.58
CA TRP A 151 1.10 5.93 9.13
C TRP A 151 0.70 7.32 8.64
N PRO A 152 1.58 8.33 8.65
CA PRO A 152 1.25 9.63 8.07
C PRO A 152 0.84 9.56 6.60
N LEU A 153 1.55 8.76 5.80
CA LEU A 153 1.25 8.57 4.38
C LEU A 153 -0.08 7.85 4.16
N LEU A 154 -0.33 6.74 4.87
CA LEU A 154 -1.61 6.02 4.79
C LEU A 154 -2.79 6.92 5.19
N ALA A 155 -2.65 7.65 6.29
CA ALA A 155 -3.70 8.55 6.75
C ALA A 155 -3.98 9.68 5.75
N ALA A 156 -2.92 10.26 5.15
CA ALA A 156 -3.05 11.29 4.13
C ALA A 156 -3.67 10.74 2.85
N GLY A 157 -3.21 9.57 2.38
CA GLY A 157 -3.73 8.91 1.20
C GLY A 157 -5.21 8.53 1.33
N LEU A 158 -5.61 7.93 2.44
CA LEU A 158 -7.01 7.57 2.70
C LEU A 158 -7.95 8.78 2.75
N LYS A 159 -7.48 9.93 3.21
CA LYS A 159 -8.27 11.18 3.19
C LYS A 159 -8.58 11.65 1.77
N GLN A 160 -7.73 11.35 0.80
CA GLN A 160 -7.96 11.68 -0.61
C GLN A 160 -8.97 10.75 -1.29
N ARG A 161 -9.29 9.61 -0.65
CA ARG A 161 -10.22 8.60 -1.18
C ARG A 161 -9.91 8.18 -2.61
N PRO A 162 -8.67 7.74 -2.93
CA PRO A 162 -8.36 7.19 -4.23
C PRO A 162 -9.12 5.87 -4.43
N ALA A 163 -9.31 5.45 -5.67
CA ALA A 163 -9.82 4.09 -5.94
C ALA A 163 -8.79 3.04 -5.48
N ILE A 164 -7.50 3.33 -5.65
CA ILE A 164 -6.42 2.46 -5.21
C ILE A 164 -5.39 3.26 -4.43
N LEU A 165 -5.06 2.77 -3.24
CA LEU A 165 -3.97 3.28 -2.42
C LEU A 165 -2.89 2.20 -2.36
N SER A 166 -1.71 2.48 -2.90
CA SER A 166 -0.67 1.48 -3.09
C SER A 166 0.61 1.83 -2.31
N PRO A 167 0.76 1.35 -1.07
CA PRO A 167 2.00 1.47 -0.33
C PRO A 167 3.05 0.48 -0.83
N PHE A 168 4.28 0.97 -0.96
CA PHE A 168 5.48 0.21 -1.27
C PHE A 168 6.30 0.05 0.00
N VAL A 169 6.58 -1.18 0.40
CA VAL A 169 7.28 -1.49 1.64
C VAL A 169 8.40 -2.49 1.40
N THR A 170 9.46 -2.37 2.19
CA THR A 170 10.57 -3.33 2.17
C THR A 170 10.21 -4.62 2.88
N ARG A 171 10.91 -5.72 2.58
CA ARG A 171 10.72 -7.02 3.23
C ARG A 171 11.36 -7.08 4.63
N PRO A 172 12.62 -6.62 4.83
CA PRO A 172 13.25 -6.64 6.14
C PRO A 172 12.56 -5.71 7.14
N ASN A 173 12.55 -6.11 8.39
CA ASN A 173 12.16 -5.21 9.47
C ASN A 173 13.22 -4.11 9.62
N GLU A 174 12.76 -2.88 9.66
CA GLU A 174 13.60 -1.71 9.83
C GLU A 174 13.28 -0.97 11.13
N LEU A 175 14.28 -0.33 11.69
CA LEU A 175 14.09 0.48 12.89
C LEU A 175 13.46 1.82 12.53
N ILE A 176 12.47 2.20 13.31
CA ILE A 176 11.93 3.58 13.25
C ILE A 176 13.00 4.53 13.77
N MET A 177 13.30 5.54 12.99
CA MET A 177 14.34 6.51 13.32
C MET A 177 13.90 7.49 14.41
N ASP A 178 14.80 7.79 15.35
CA ASP A 178 14.62 8.91 16.26
C ASP A 178 14.97 10.24 15.53
N ARG A 179 13.97 10.75 14.82
CA ARG A 179 14.13 11.94 13.97
C ARG A 179 14.50 13.21 14.75
N VAL A 180 14.06 13.29 15.99
CA VAL A 180 14.43 14.43 16.86
C VAL A 180 15.92 14.39 17.17
N LYS A 181 16.44 13.24 17.59
CA LYS A 181 17.86 13.05 17.87
C LYS A 181 18.75 13.28 16.64
N LEU A 182 18.24 12.91 15.47
CA LEU A 182 18.95 13.08 14.18
C LEU A 182 18.86 14.51 13.63
N GLY A 183 18.02 15.37 14.21
CA GLY A 183 17.82 16.74 13.72
C GLY A 183 17.23 16.81 12.32
N ILE A 184 16.34 15.87 11.99
CA ILE A 184 15.64 15.79 10.70
C ILE A 184 14.13 16.02 10.85
N ALA A 185 13.46 16.29 9.74
CA ALA A 185 12.04 16.61 9.74
C ALA A 185 11.19 15.48 10.32
N PRO A 186 10.07 15.77 11.01
CA PRO A 186 9.18 14.75 11.53
C PRO A 186 8.55 13.93 10.40
N ALA A 187 8.23 12.65 10.66
CA ALA A 187 7.65 11.73 9.68
C ALA A 187 6.32 12.22 9.08
N THR A 188 5.59 13.07 9.80
CA THR A 188 4.35 13.69 9.31
C THR A 188 4.55 14.59 8.09
N GLU A 189 5.77 15.09 7.87
CA GLU A 189 6.07 15.90 6.68
C GLU A 189 5.97 15.08 5.38
N ALA A 190 6.15 13.76 5.44
CA ALA A 190 5.98 12.87 4.30
C ALA A 190 4.59 12.98 3.65
N ALA A 191 3.55 13.30 4.43
CA ALA A 191 2.20 13.52 3.92
C ALA A 191 2.08 14.65 2.88
N LYS A 192 3.12 15.48 2.72
CA LYS A 192 3.19 16.52 1.68
C LYS A 192 3.59 15.95 0.31
N GLY A 193 3.97 14.68 0.24
CA GLY A 193 4.50 14.02 -0.95
C GLY A 193 5.99 14.24 -1.14
N VAL A 194 6.44 15.50 -1.15
CA VAL A 194 7.87 15.88 -1.17
C VAL A 194 8.13 16.83 -0.02
N TYR A 195 9.19 16.61 0.72
CA TYR A 195 9.55 17.46 1.85
C TYR A 195 11.06 17.53 2.05
N ALA A 196 11.53 18.59 2.71
CA ALA A 196 12.94 18.74 3.06
C ALA A 196 13.24 17.95 4.35
N LEU A 197 13.92 16.81 4.20
CA LEU A 197 14.32 15.96 5.33
C LEU A 197 15.30 16.73 6.26
N ARG A 198 16.26 17.45 5.67
CA ARG A 198 17.19 18.32 6.37
C ARG A 198 17.40 19.59 5.55
N LYS A 199 17.22 20.74 6.18
CA LYS A 199 17.47 22.03 5.54
C LYS A 199 18.93 22.41 5.69
N ALA A 200 19.50 23.04 4.66
CA ALA A 200 20.80 23.66 4.75
C ALA A 200 20.77 24.88 5.68
N ASP A 201 21.94 25.28 6.15
CA ASP A 201 22.11 26.54 6.88
C ASP A 201 21.79 27.72 5.95
N PRO A 202 20.79 28.56 6.27
CA PRO A 202 20.41 29.68 5.42
C PRO A 202 21.49 30.77 5.26
N ASN A 203 22.52 30.73 6.10
CA ASN A 203 23.61 31.67 6.05
C ASN A 203 24.80 31.17 5.23
N GLN A 204 24.74 30.01 4.65
CA GLN A 204 25.78 29.43 3.80
C GLN A 204 25.27 29.24 2.35
N PRO A 205 26.14 29.40 1.35
CA PRO A 205 25.79 29.11 0.00
C PRO A 205 25.44 27.63 -0.15
N LEU A 206 24.40 27.33 -0.95
CA LEU A 206 23.97 25.98 -1.24
C LEU A 206 24.76 25.44 -2.44
N ASP A 207 25.58 24.42 -2.22
CA ASP A 207 26.36 23.78 -3.29
C ASP A 207 25.54 22.76 -4.08
N GLY A 208 24.47 22.21 -3.47
CA GLY A 208 23.61 21.22 -4.13
C GLY A 208 22.50 20.71 -3.22
N SER A 209 21.65 19.86 -3.80
CA SER A 209 20.60 19.14 -3.09
C SER A 209 20.71 17.64 -3.36
N ILE A 210 20.50 16.82 -2.32
CA ILE A 210 20.39 15.37 -2.46
C ILE A 210 18.90 15.02 -2.42
N ILE A 211 18.41 14.37 -3.48
CA ILE A 211 17.05 13.87 -3.56
C ILE A 211 17.06 12.39 -3.20
N LEU A 212 16.29 12.01 -2.19
CA LEU A 212 16.06 10.63 -1.79
C LEU A 212 14.68 10.21 -2.28
N GLN A 213 14.61 9.08 -2.90
CA GLN A 213 13.37 8.47 -3.36
C GLN A 213 13.37 7.00 -2.93
N GLU A 214 12.30 6.57 -2.28
CA GLU A 214 12.11 5.24 -1.73
C GLU A 214 13.03 4.88 -0.53
N SER A 215 12.68 3.78 0.13
CA SER A 215 13.54 3.12 1.10
C SER A 215 14.54 2.22 0.36
N GLY A 216 15.64 2.76 -0.02
CA GLY A 216 16.71 2.03 -0.74
C GLY A 216 17.90 1.72 0.13
#